data_7e436b91e2f03510de5afab9c0ef83a7
#
_entry.id   7e436b91e2f03510de5afab9c0ef83a7
#
_cell.length_a   1.000
_cell.length_b   1.000
_cell.length_c   1.000
_cell.angle_alpha   90.00
_cell.angle_beta   90.00
_cell.angle_gamma   90.00
#
_symmetry.space_group_name_H-M   'P 1'
#
loop_
_entity.id
_entity.type
_entity.pdbx_description
1 polymer ?
#
loop_
_entity_poly.entity_id
_entity_poly.type
_entity_poly.pdbx_seq_one_letter_code
_entity_poly.pdbx_strand_id
1 'polypeptide(L)'
;TFTPTMSVSNKSTSWIIDNTYVTSISSLPALVSQNFTWEKVGTVNVGLDINLFNNRLNGVFEWYQRNTNGMLAPGVQLPAVVGASAPYQNTADMRTRGWELSLNWRDQIGKVGYRLGFNLSDYKSKITKYDDNATTKLLSSFYPGQVMGEIWGYVADGYYSVDDFEDTSSWKLKEGITSINGYNVRPGDVKF
;
A
#
# COMPACT_ATOMS: atom_id res chain seq x y z
N THR A 1 7.90 1.82 -20.69
CA THR A 1 8.33 1.68 -22.11
C THR A 1 7.69 0.42 -22.66
N PHE A 2 7.01 0.51 -23.80
CA PHE A 2 6.31 -0.63 -24.45
C PHE A 2 7.22 -1.41 -25.39
N THR A 3 8.43 -0.94 -25.60
CA THR A 3 9.41 -1.61 -26.46
C THR A 3 10.65 -1.94 -25.63
N PRO A 4 11.23 -3.14 -25.83
CA PRO A 4 12.48 -3.50 -25.19
C PRO A 4 13.60 -2.58 -25.70
N THR A 5 14.22 -1.85 -24.79
CA THR A 5 15.32 -0.95 -25.11
C THR A 5 16.58 -1.43 -24.41
N MET A 6 17.66 -1.55 -25.15
CA MET A 6 19.00 -1.75 -24.56
C MET A 6 19.49 -0.44 -23.98
N SER A 7 19.91 -0.45 -22.74
CA SER A 7 20.57 0.69 -22.14
C SER A 7 22.10 0.43 -22.07
N VAL A 8 22.85 1.44 -22.48
CA VAL A 8 24.31 1.47 -22.30
C VAL A 8 24.58 2.38 -21.12
N SER A 9 25.15 1.88 -20.07
CA SER A 9 25.55 2.67 -18.90
C SER A 9 27.06 2.63 -18.71
N ASN A 10 27.63 3.81 -18.43
CA ASN A 10 29.03 3.91 -18.02
C ASN A 10 29.12 3.48 -16.55
N LYS A 11 29.36 2.20 -16.30
CA LYS A 11 29.76 1.71 -14.98
C LYS A 11 31.25 1.43 -15.00
N SER A 12 31.95 1.85 -13.97
CA SER A 12 33.38 1.59 -13.76
C SER A 12 33.62 0.11 -13.44
N THR A 13 33.55 -0.75 -14.43
CA THR A 13 34.13 -2.07 -14.41
C THR A 13 35.41 -2.00 -15.23
N SER A 14 36.53 -2.18 -14.56
CA SER A 14 37.89 -2.06 -15.13
C SER A 14 38.20 -3.22 -16.04
N TRP A 15 37.76 -3.16 -17.28
CA TRP A 15 38.36 -3.95 -18.34
C TRP A 15 39.39 -3.10 -19.05
N ILE A 16 40.60 -3.60 -19.16
CA ILE A 16 41.66 -2.95 -19.91
C ILE A 16 41.76 -3.64 -21.24
N ILE A 17 41.40 -2.95 -22.31
CA ILE A 17 41.68 -3.38 -23.69
C ILE A 17 42.62 -2.36 -24.29
N ASP A 18 43.74 -2.80 -24.83
CA ASP A 18 44.80 -1.95 -25.42
C ASP A 18 45.24 -0.82 -24.49
N ASN A 19 45.51 -1.14 -23.23
CA ASN A 19 45.92 -0.19 -22.21
C ASN A 19 44.93 0.97 -21.95
N THR A 20 43.67 0.83 -22.40
CA THR A 20 42.62 1.82 -22.23
C THR A 20 41.49 1.22 -21.38
N TYR A 21 40.96 1.98 -20.40
CA TYR A 21 39.82 1.57 -19.62
C TYR A 21 38.55 1.65 -20.49
N VAL A 22 37.88 0.52 -20.70
CA VAL A 22 36.56 0.49 -21.35
C VAL A 22 35.51 0.46 -20.28
N THR A 23 34.68 1.51 -20.25
CA THR A 23 33.68 1.74 -19.19
C THR A 23 32.23 1.50 -19.66
N SER A 24 32.01 1.02 -20.85
CA SER A 24 30.65 0.83 -21.37
C SER A 24 30.14 -0.58 -21.14
N ILE A 25 29.08 -0.72 -20.36
CA ILE A 25 28.37 -1.97 -20.16
C ILE A 25 27.00 -1.86 -20.84
N SER A 26 26.69 -2.77 -21.73
CA SER A 26 25.37 -2.96 -22.27
C SER A 26 24.58 -3.88 -21.36
N SER A 27 23.41 -3.43 -20.88
CA SER A 27 22.49 -4.28 -20.14
C SER A 27 21.50 -4.95 -21.10
N LEU A 28 21.05 -6.17 -20.71
CA LEU A 28 19.96 -6.83 -21.42
C LEU A 28 18.72 -5.92 -21.44
N PRO A 29 17.95 -5.92 -22.55
CA PRO A 29 16.70 -5.17 -22.61
C PRO A 29 15.73 -5.68 -21.54
N ALA A 30 14.96 -4.75 -20.97
CA ALA A 30 13.91 -5.12 -20.05
C ALA A 30 12.85 -5.99 -20.75
N LEU A 31 12.39 -7.01 -20.05
CA LEU A 31 11.30 -7.86 -20.56
C LEU A 31 10.01 -7.04 -20.65
N VAL A 32 9.26 -7.22 -21.71
CA VAL A 32 7.95 -6.60 -21.92
C VAL A 32 6.92 -7.70 -22.08
N SER A 33 5.80 -7.59 -21.34
CA SER A 33 4.70 -8.53 -21.46
C SER A 33 4.01 -8.40 -22.82
N GLN A 34 3.74 -9.52 -23.48
CA GLN A 34 2.98 -9.54 -24.74
C GLN A 34 1.49 -9.25 -24.54
N ASN A 35 0.97 -9.48 -23.34
CA ASN A 35 -0.44 -9.31 -22.99
C ASN A 35 -0.73 -7.97 -22.30
N PHE A 36 0.08 -6.97 -22.58
CA PHE A 36 -0.07 -5.65 -21.99
C PHE A 36 -1.32 -4.96 -22.54
N THR A 37 -2.23 -4.54 -21.64
CA THR A 37 -3.47 -3.86 -22.01
C THR A 37 -3.78 -2.70 -21.07
N TRP A 38 -4.80 -1.92 -21.41
CA TRP A 38 -5.27 -0.82 -20.59
C TRP A 38 -6.02 -1.32 -19.35
N GLU A 39 -5.85 -0.65 -18.22
CA GLU A 39 -6.71 -0.85 -17.07
C GLU A 39 -8.13 -0.36 -17.36
N LYS A 40 -9.11 -1.01 -16.76
CA LYS A 40 -10.52 -0.68 -16.92
C LYS A 40 -11.09 -0.24 -15.58
N VAL A 41 -11.64 0.98 -15.56
CA VAL A 41 -12.26 1.56 -14.36
C VAL A 41 -13.77 1.64 -14.57
N GLY A 42 -14.51 0.92 -13.74
CA GLY A 42 -15.97 1.01 -13.67
C GLY A 42 -16.41 1.60 -12.34
N THR A 43 -17.25 2.62 -12.37
CA THR A 43 -17.78 3.25 -11.16
C THR A 43 -19.30 3.20 -11.15
N VAL A 44 -19.86 2.80 -10.01
CA VAL A 44 -21.29 2.95 -9.67
C VAL A 44 -21.36 4.00 -8.58
N ASN A 45 -22.24 4.98 -8.76
CA ASN A 45 -22.47 6.06 -7.80
C ASN A 45 -23.97 6.18 -7.55
N VAL A 46 -24.38 6.32 -6.29
CA VAL A 46 -25.75 6.56 -5.85
C VAL A 46 -25.74 7.76 -4.93
N GLY A 47 -26.44 8.82 -5.33
CA GLY A 47 -26.53 10.06 -4.57
C GLY A 47 -27.96 10.37 -4.11
N LEU A 48 -28.06 11.09 -3.00
CA LEU A 48 -29.28 11.63 -2.45
C LEU A 48 -29.08 13.10 -2.08
N ASP A 49 -29.84 13.95 -2.72
CA ASP A 49 -29.89 15.39 -2.42
C ASP A 49 -31.16 15.69 -1.63
N ILE A 50 -31.03 16.35 -0.51
CA ILE A 50 -32.15 16.76 0.35
C ILE A 50 -32.12 18.26 0.61
N ASN A 51 -33.30 18.88 0.52
CA ASN A 51 -33.51 20.28 0.89
C ASN A 51 -34.67 20.37 1.84
N LEU A 52 -34.42 20.78 3.07
CA LEU A 52 -35.42 20.83 4.13
C LEU A 52 -35.52 22.23 4.74
N PHE A 53 -36.58 22.47 5.47
CA PHE A 53 -36.84 23.71 6.20
C PHE A 53 -36.78 24.97 5.33
N ASN A 54 -37.48 24.99 4.20
CA ASN A 54 -37.44 26.09 3.23
C ASN A 54 -36.02 26.44 2.76
N ASN A 55 -35.22 25.43 2.40
CA ASN A 55 -33.83 25.54 1.99
C ASN A 55 -32.86 26.03 3.09
N ARG A 56 -33.22 25.93 4.37
CA ARG A 56 -32.28 26.18 5.46
C ARG A 56 -31.30 25.06 5.63
N LEU A 57 -31.69 23.81 5.47
CA LEU A 57 -30.86 22.63 5.47
C LEU A 57 -30.73 22.07 4.07
N ASN A 58 -29.51 22.03 3.56
CA ASN A 58 -29.17 21.32 2.33
C ASN A 58 -28.23 20.18 2.68
N GLY A 59 -28.57 18.97 2.31
CA GLY A 59 -27.77 17.77 2.53
C GLY A 59 -27.51 17.05 1.21
N VAL A 60 -26.29 16.56 1.03
CA VAL A 60 -25.92 15.68 -0.08
C VAL A 60 -25.26 14.47 0.54
N PHE A 61 -25.75 13.30 0.19
CA PHE A 61 -25.14 12.03 0.55
C PHE A 61 -24.84 11.26 -0.72
N GLU A 62 -23.60 10.80 -0.88
CA GLU A 62 -23.19 9.99 -2.00
C GLU A 62 -22.53 8.71 -1.50
N TRP A 63 -22.84 7.60 -2.14
CA TRP A 63 -22.18 6.34 -1.99
C TRP A 63 -21.65 5.88 -3.33
N TYR A 64 -20.41 5.40 -3.37
CA TYR A 64 -19.82 4.93 -4.62
C TYR A 64 -19.06 3.62 -4.45
N GLN A 65 -19.01 2.86 -5.54
CA GLN A 65 -18.12 1.74 -5.71
C GLN A 65 -17.36 1.87 -7.03
N ARG A 66 -16.05 1.86 -6.95
CA ARG A 66 -15.14 1.86 -8.10
C ARG A 66 -14.42 0.52 -8.15
N ASN A 67 -14.49 -0.16 -9.31
CA ASN A 67 -13.71 -1.35 -9.60
C ASN A 67 -12.66 -0.98 -10.64
N THR A 68 -11.39 -1.19 -10.33
CA THR A 68 -10.27 -1.02 -11.24
C THR A 68 -9.73 -2.40 -11.56
N ASN A 69 -9.84 -2.83 -12.81
CA ASN A 69 -9.45 -4.16 -13.26
C ASN A 69 -8.26 -4.07 -14.22
N GLY A 70 -7.37 -5.05 -14.13
CA GLY A 70 -6.20 -5.11 -14.98
C GLY A 70 -5.17 -4.03 -14.69
N MET A 71 -5.00 -3.66 -13.42
CA MET A 71 -3.94 -2.75 -13.00
C MET A 71 -2.56 -3.36 -13.27
N LEU A 72 -1.63 -2.50 -13.66
CA LEU A 72 -0.25 -2.90 -13.86
C LEU A 72 0.44 -3.13 -12.53
N ALA A 73 0.93 -4.35 -12.36
CA ALA A 73 1.75 -4.72 -11.23
C ALA A 73 2.95 -5.56 -11.71
N PRO A 74 4.01 -5.70 -10.91
CA PRO A 74 5.07 -6.65 -11.19
C PRO A 74 4.48 -8.03 -11.43
N GLY A 75 4.92 -8.70 -12.47
CA GLY A 75 4.54 -10.11 -12.74
C GLY A 75 5.20 -11.07 -11.75
N VAL A 76 4.83 -12.33 -11.83
CA VAL A 76 5.41 -13.41 -11.01
C VAL A 76 6.93 -13.39 -11.12
N GLN A 77 7.62 -13.49 -10.00
CA GLN A 77 9.07 -13.50 -9.94
C GLN A 77 9.66 -14.59 -10.85
N LEU A 78 10.56 -14.19 -11.72
CA LEU A 78 11.26 -15.11 -12.59
C LEU A 78 12.42 -15.79 -11.84
N PRO A 79 12.74 -17.04 -12.17
CA PRO A 79 13.94 -17.69 -11.65
C PRO A 79 15.18 -16.85 -11.91
N ALA A 80 16.10 -16.79 -10.94
CA ALA A 80 17.32 -15.99 -11.05
C ALA A 80 18.18 -16.31 -12.28
N VAL A 81 18.07 -17.53 -12.81
CA VAL A 81 18.77 -17.98 -14.04
C VAL A 81 18.40 -17.14 -15.27
N VAL A 82 17.22 -16.50 -15.29
CA VAL A 82 16.78 -15.64 -16.40
C VAL A 82 17.60 -14.34 -16.47
N GLY A 83 18.18 -13.91 -15.34
CA GLY A 83 19.00 -12.70 -15.26
C GLY A 83 18.26 -11.40 -15.55
N ALA A 84 16.93 -11.41 -15.54
CA ALA A 84 16.08 -10.24 -15.78
C ALA A 84 14.94 -10.15 -14.75
N SER A 85 14.52 -8.93 -14.46
CA SER A 85 13.36 -8.70 -13.60
C SER A 85 12.05 -9.05 -14.33
N ALA A 86 11.05 -9.50 -13.56
CA ALA A 86 9.73 -9.77 -14.10
C ALA A 86 9.14 -8.50 -14.75
N PRO A 87 8.54 -8.64 -15.95
CA PRO A 87 7.88 -7.50 -16.59
C PRO A 87 6.60 -7.13 -15.86
N TYR A 88 6.19 -5.87 -15.96
CA TYR A 88 4.87 -5.45 -15.52
C TYR A 88 3.78 -6.12 -16.36
N GLN A 89 2.72 -6.56 -15.70
CA GLN A 89 1.59 -7.25 -16.31
C GLN A 89 0.28 -6.75 -15.69
N ASN A 90 -0.84 -6.98 -16.38
CA ASN A 90 -2.17 -6.65 -15.86
C ASN A 90 -2.66 -7.73 -14.89
N THR A 91 -2.05 -7.80 -13.71
CA THR A 91 -2.19 -8.90 -12.74
C THR A 91 -2.92 -8.51 -11.46
N ALA A 92 -3.33 -7.25 -11.33
CA ALA A 92 -3.96 -6.75 -10.12
C ALA A 92 -5.34 -6.13 -10.39
N ASP A 93 -6.28 -6.38 -9.49
CA ASP A 93 -7.59 -5.73 -9.46
C ASP A 93 -7.84 -5.12 -8.07
N MET A 94 -8.50 -3.98 -8.05
CA MET A 94 -8.84 -3.28 -6.83
C MET A 94 -10.29 -2.82 -6.81
N ARG A 95 -10.90 -2.86 -5.65
CA ARG A 95 -12.23 -2.30 -5.39
C ARG A 95 -12.16 -1.24 -4.31
N THR A 96 -12.63 -0.05 -4.64
CA THR A 96 -12.81 1.03 -3.68
C THR A 96 -14.29 1.24 -3.43
N ARG A 97 -14.70 1.33 -2.17
CA ARG A 97 -16.02 1.72 -1.73
C ARG A 97 -15.87 2.91 -0.81
N GLY A 98 -16.72 3.89 -0.99
CA GLY A 98 -16.71 5.06 -0.14
C GLY A 98 -18.08 5.72 -0.06
N TRP A 99 -18.19 6.68 0.82
CA TRP A 99 -19.34 7.53 0.98
C TRP A 99 -18.93 8.94 1.37
N GLU A 100 -19.74 9.89 1.01
CA GLU A 100 -19.54 11.30 1.27
C GLU A 100 -20.84 11.91 1.78
N LEU A 101 -20.74 12.73 2.81
CA LEU A 101 -21.86 13.46 3.39
C LEU A 101 -21.50 14.94 3.48
N SER A 102 -22.30 15.79 2.89
CA SER A 102 -22.22 17.23 2.99
C SER A 102 -23.51 17.79 3.56
N LEU A 103 -23.43 18.51 4.65
CA LEU A 103 -24.56 19.19 5.28
C LEU A 103 -24.28 20.67 5.39
N ASN A 104 -25.22 21.49 4.94
CA ASN A 104 -25.14 22.94 5.03
C ASN A 104 -26.41 23.47 5.67
N TRP A 105 -26.26 24.18 6.77
CA TRP A 105 -27.32 24.88 7.43
C TRP A 105 -27.12 26.39 7.28
N ARG A 106 -28.17 27.09 6.89
CA ARG A 106 -28.18 28.56 6.90
C ARG A 106 -29.48 29.06 7.53
N ASP A 107 -29.30 30.04 8.37
CA ASP A 107 -30.45 30.68 9.04
C ASP A 107 -30.11 32.11 9.41
N GLN A 108 -31.07 32.83 9.98
CA GLN A 108 -30.95 34.21 10.41
C GLN A 108 -31.58 34.39 11.79
N ILE A 109 -30.82 35.04 12.68
CA ILE A 109 -31.27 35.42 13.99
C ILE A 109 -31.34 36.95 14.04
N GLY A 110 -32.53 37.50 14.01
CA GLY A 110 -32.72 38.96 13.92
C GLY A 110 -32.15 39.50 12.59
N LYS A 111 -31.13 40.34 12.65
CA LYS A 111 -30.42 40.93 11.50
C LYS A 111 -29.16 40.15 11.10
N VAL A 112 -28.79 39.13 11.86
CA VAL A 112 -27.54 38.37 11.66
C VAL A 112 -27.85 37.06 10.95
N GLY A 113 -27.36 36.93 9.72
CA GLY A 113 -27.37 35.67 8.98
C GLY A 113 -26.15 34.82 9.34
N TYR A 114 -26.31 33.51 9.46
CA TYR A 114 -25.23 32.57 9.69
C TYR A 114 -25.34 31.33 8.80
N ARG A 115 -24.20 30.70 8.55
CA ARG A 115 -24.10 29.44 7.80
C ARG A 115 -23.15 28.50 8.53
N LEU A 116 -23.56 27.25 8.65
CA LEU A 116 -22.76 26.16 9.18
C LEU A 116 -22.64 25.08 8.10
N GLY A 117 -21.43 24.65 7.83
CA GLY A 117 -21.14 23.57 6.86
C GLY A 117 -20.43 22.43 7.57
N PHE A 118 -20.83 21.21 7.24
CA PHE A 118 -20.21 19.98 7.74
C PHE A 118 -20.02 19.01 6.57
N ASN A 119 -18.78 18.52 6.40
CA ASN A 119 -18.43 17.50 5.41
C ASN A 119 -17.76 16.33 6.10
N LEU A 120 -18.21 15.13 5.77
CA LEU A 120 -17.66 13.89 6.26
C LEU A 120 -17.57 12.89 5.10
N SER A 121 -16.43 12.20 4.98
CA SER A 121 -16.25 11.17 3.99
C SER A 121 -15.37 10.05 4.54
N ASP A 122 -15.60 8.84 4.05
CA ASP A 122 -14.74 7.71 4.30
C ASP A 122 -14.71 6.79 3.09
N TYR A 123 -13.56 6.14 2.87
CA TYR A 123 -13.44 5.15 1.80
C TYR A 123 -12.51 4.01 2.19
N LYS A 124 -12.73 2.87 1.58
CA LYS A 124 -11.90 1.68 1.75
C LYS A 124 -11.57 1.06 0.40
N SER A 125 -10.28 0.96 0.11
CA SER A 125 -9.76 0.30 -1.08
C SER A 125 -9.24 -1.07 -0.72
N LYS A 126 -9.70 -2.11 -1.44
CA LYS A 126 -9.34 -3.49 -1.19
C LYS A 126 -8.82 -4.14 -2.48
N ILE A 127 -7.69 -4.81 -2.38
CA ILE A 127 -7.15 -5.62 -3.48
C ILE A 127 -8.05 -6.84 -3.63
N THR A 128 -8.62 -7.05 -4.83
CA THR A 128 -9.50 -8.17 -5.12
C THR A 128 -8.79 -9.29 -5.84
N LYS A 129 -7.72 -8.96 -6.59
CA LYS A 129 -6.87 -9.91 -7.29
C LYS A 129 -5.43 -9.42 -7.28
N TYR A 130 -4.49 -10.33 -7.09
CA TYR A 130 -3.06 -10.09 -7.23
C TYR A 130 -2.36 -11.41 -7.54
N ASP A 131 -1.84 -11.57 -8.74
CA ASP A 131 -1.38 -12.89 -9.23
C ASP A 131 0.01 -13.28 -8.69
N ASP A 132 0.85 -12.29 -8.35
CA ASP A 132 2.22 -12.56 -7.86
C ASP A 132 2.25 -13.18 -6.46
N ASN A 133 1.23 -12.94 -5.65
CA ASN A 133 1.18 -13.42 -4.26
C ASN A 133 -0.18 -14.04 -3.93
N ALA A 134 -0.59 -15.04 -4.70
CA ALA A 134 -1.87 -15.70 -4.50
C ALA A 134 -1.93 -16.52 -3.20
N THR A 135 -0.79 -16.97 -2.67
CA THR A 135 -0.70 -17.94 -1.57
C THR A 135 -0.03 -17.43 -0.30
N THR A 136 0.83 -16.43 -0.40
CA THR A 136 1.66 -15.95 0.70
C THR A 136 1.22 -14.54 1.13
N LYS A 137 0.58 -14.42 2.30
CA LYS A 137 0.22 -13.15 2.91
C LYS A 137 1.41 -12.59 3.69
N LEU A 138 2.42 -12.11 2.98
CA LEU A 138 3.59 -11.51 3.60
C LEU A 138 3.40 -10.00 3.77
N LEU A 139 3.93 -9.45 4.85
CA LEU A 139 3.84 -8.02 5.17
C LEU A 139 4.47 -7.09 4.11
N SER A 140 5.40 -7.60 3.32
CA SER A 140 6.12 -6.86 2.28
C SER A 140 5.49 -6.93 0.89
N SER A 141 4.44 -7.71 0.71
CA SER A 141 3.83 -7.96 -0.60
C SER A 141 2.35 -7.68 -0.58
N PHE A 142 1.81 -7.25 -1.70
CA PHE A 142 0.38 -7.15 -1.90
C PHE A 142 -0.25 -8.53 -1.95
N TYR A 143 -1.49 -8.67 -1.47
CA TYR A 143 -2.25 -9.92 -1.51
C TYR A 143 -3.76 -9.67 -1.68
N PRO A 144 -4.49 -10.64 -2.27
CA PRO A 144 -5.94 -10.54 -2.36
C PRO A 144 -6.58 -10.44 -0.98
N GLY A 145 -7.44 -9.44 -0.80
CA GLY A 145 -8.10 -9.17 0.47
C GLY A 145 -7.45 -8.07 1.31
N GLN A 146 -6.25 -7.64 0.97
CA GLN A 146 -5.56 -6.54 1.64
C GLN A 146 -6.32 -5.22 1.46
N VAL A 147 -6.38 -4.46 2.55
CA VAL A 147 -6.86 -3.08 2.52
C VAL A 147 -5.68 -2.17 2.27
N MET A 148 -5.81 -1.28 1.28
CA MET A 148 -4.76 -0.31 1.00
C MET A 148 -4.57 0.63 2.17
N GLY A 149 -3.31 0.82 2.57
CA GLY A 149 -2.97 1.65 3.72
C GLY A 149 -3.07 0.95 5.07
N GLU A 150 -3.33 -0.38 5.12
CA GLU A 150 -3.23 -1.12 6.39
C GLU A 150 -1.78 -1.10 6.90
N ILE A 151 -1.66 -0.84 8.18
CA ILE A 151 -0.37 -0.81 8.88
C ILE A 151 -0.29 -2.05 9.76
N TRP A 152 0.74 -2.85 9.51
CA TRP A 152 1.05 -3.99 10.35
C TRP A 152 2.04 -3.59 11.43
N GLY A 153 1.79 -4.03 12.64
CA GLY A 153 2.67 -3.78 13.76
C GLY A 153 2.41 -4.82 14.86
N TYR A 154 3.31 -4.86 15.81
CA TYR A 154 3.13 -5.67 16.99
C TYR A 154 2.20 -4.95 17.97
N VAL A 155 1.37 -5.72 18.66
CA VAL A 155 0.52 -5.20 19.75
C VAL A 155 1.33 -5.25 21.03
N ALA A 156 1.48 -4.13 21.71
CA ALA A 156 2.19 -4.06 22.97
C ALA A 156 1.44 -4.86 24.06
N ASP A 157 2.14 -5.78 24.71
CA ASP A 157 1.66 -6.61 25.84
C ASP A 157 2.27 -6.15 27.17
N GLY A 158 2.54 -4.86 27.30
CA GLY A 158 3.13 -4.25 28.49
C GLY A 158 4.63 -4.09 28.38
N TYR A 159 5.32 -4.24 29.51
CA TYR A 159 6.77 -4.08 29.62
C TYR A 159 7.41 -5.33 30.22
N TYR A 160 8.64 -5.61 29.80
CA TYR A 160 9.43 -6.64 30.46
C TYR A 160 9.72 -6.21 31.90
N SER A 161 9.39 -7.10 32.86
CA SER A 161 9.75 -6.93 34.27
C SER A 161 11.07 -7.62 34.58
N VAL A 162 11.67 -7.35 35.73
CA VAL A 162 12.86 -8.07 36.20
C VAL A 162 12.58 -9.56 36.34
N ASP A 163 11.34 -9.92 36.69
CA ASP A 163 10.91 -11.31 36.86
C ASP A 163 10.83 -12.11 35.54
N ASP A 164 10.84 -11.45 34.40
CA ASP A 164 10.83 -12.12 33.09
C ASP A 164 12.23 -12.67 32.71
N PHE A 165 13.27 -12.36 33.48
CA PHE A 165 14.66 -12.78 33.22
C PHE A 165 15.12 -13.86 34.20
N GLU A 166 16.03 -14.73 33.75
CA GLU A 166 16.65 -15.77 34.57
C GLU A 166 17.59 -15.16 35.63
N ASP A 167 18.33 -14.11 35.23
CA ASP A 167 19.23 -13.38 36.10
C ASP A 167 19.41 -11.94 35.67
N THR A 168 19.84 -11.09 36.59
CA THR A 168 20.05 -9.65 36.39
C THR A 168 21.41 -9.30 35.77
N SER A 169 22.30 -10.27 35.59
CA SER A 169 23.64 -10.06 35.05
C SER A 169 23.68 -10.21 33.53
N SER A 170 23.01 -11.23 33.01
CA SER A 170 22.99 -11.54 31.58
C SER A 170 21.72 -11.02 30.87
N TRP A 171 20.66 -10.70 31.62
CA TRP A 171 19.34 -10.35 31.10
C TRP A 171 18.80 -11.39 30.12
N LYS A 172 19.07 -12.68 30.38
CA LYS A 172 18.56 -13.77 29.60
C LYS A 172 17.09 -14.00 29.96
N LEU A 173 16.23 -14.02 28.97
CA LEU A 173 14.80 -14.28 29.17
C LEU A 173 14.55 -15.71 29.69
N LYS A 174 13.60 -15.87 30.58
CA LYS A 174 13.10 -17.15 31.05
C LYS A 174 12.52 -17.98 29.91
N GLU A 175 12.51 -19.28 30.07
CA GLU A 175 11.88 -20.20 29.11
C GLU A 175 10.40 -19.84 28.90
N GLY A 176 9.97 -19.79 27.63
CA GLY A 176 8.62 -19.40 27.25
C GLY A 176 8.40 -17.89 27.05
N ILE A 177 9.36 -17.05 27.41
CA ILE A 177 9.32 -15.60 27.13
C ILE A 177 10.22 -15.31 25.95
N THR A 178 9.65 -14.73 24.90
CA THR A 178 10.39 -14.43 23.66
C THR A 178 10.48 -12.93 23.41
N SER A 179 11.55 -12.50 22.77
CA SER A 179 11.67 -11.17 22.22
C SER A 179 11.44 -11.18 20.71
N ILE A 180 11.04 -10.03 20.16
CA ILE A 180 10.89 -9.90 18.72
C ILE A 180 12.24 -10.02 18.04
N ASN A 181 12.33 -10.88 17.03
CA ASN A 181 13.52 -11.08 16.20
C ASN A 181 14.82 -11.36 16.99
N GLY A 182 14.72 -11.87 18.22
CA GLY A 182 15.89 -12.17 19.05
C GLY A 182 16.65 -10.95 19.57
N TYR A 183 16.02 -9.77 19.61
CA TYR A 183 16.63 -8.60 20.23
C TYR A 183 16.89 -8.83 21.71
N ASN A 184 18.06 -8.35 22.16
CA ASN A 184 18.40 -8.31 23.58
C ASN A 184 17.56 -7.24 24.27
N VAL A 185 16.55 -7.68 24.98
CA VAL A 185 15.64 -6.82 25.75
C VAL A 185 16.09 -6.69 27.21
N ARG A 186 15.62 -5.64 27.88
CA ARG A 186 15.90 -5.34 29.28
C ARG A 186 14.60 -5.05 30.03
N PRO A 187 14.60 -5.10 31.36
CA PRO A 187 13.48 -4.62 32.13
C PRO A 187 13.13 -3.18 31.80
N GLY A 188 11.83 -2.91 31.52
CA GLY A 188 11.32 -1.63 31.05
C GLY A 188 11.18 -1.50 29.53
N ASP A 189 11.73 -2.41 28.75
CA ASP A 189 11.46 -2.46 27.31
C ASP A 189 10.03 -2.94 27.04
N VAL A 190 9.48 -2.50 25.91
CA VAL A 190 8.11 -2.88 25.51
C VAL A 190 8.08 -4.35 25.12
N LYS A 191 7.14 -5.08 25.71
CA LYS A 191 6.83 -6.46 25.39
C LYS A 191 5.72 -6.51 24.33
N PHE A 192 5.88 -7.38 23.33
CA PHE A 192 4.92 -7.54 22.24
C PHE A 192 4.49 -8.99 22.11
#